data_5cb5e906c40a8b2d04abdbe2214b2f1b
#
_entry.id   5cb5e906c40a8b2d04abdbe2214b2f1b
#
_cell.length_a   1.000
_cell.length_b   1.000
_cell.length_c   1.000
_cell.angle_alpha   90.00
_cell.angle_beta   90.00
_cell.angle_gamma   90.00
#
_symmetry.space_group_name_H-M   'P 1'
#
loop_
_entity.id
_entity.type
_entity.pdbx_description
1 polymer ?
#
loop_
_entity_poly.entity_id
_entity_poly.type
_entity_poly.pdbx_seq_one_letter_code
_entity_poly.pdbx_strand_id
1 'polypeptide(L)'
;NKYHGVWSLPDGDDFYALRLRTYTTTDYSAAEVHEIGLQEVERIGNRMKEIFIELGYEVNKPIGEMMSDLNENPEFLYEDTLDRKEIVIKDYNQMVKEAEQDVKPYFFDFPESPVEVRAVPEYSEKTAAGGYYQSPSLDGSRPGVFYANLYDIKQTPKFGMRTLTFHEAVPGHHFQIALNLENDELTLYR
;
A
#
# COMPACT_ATOMS: atom_id res chain seq x y z
N ASN A 1 -33.42 8.08 -7.87
CA ASN A 1 -33.37 7.98 -6.42
C ASN A 1 -32.96 9.34 -5.83
N LYS A 2 -33.74 9.87 -4.89
CA LYS A 2 -33.49 11.18 -4.27
C LYS A 2 -32.35 11.10 -3.22
N TYR A 3 -32.03 9.90 -2.78
CA TYR A 3 -31.00 9.64 -1.78
C TYR A 3 -29.88 8.77 -2.38
N HIS A 4 -28.64 9.07 -2.01
CA HIS A 4 -27.43 8.41 -2.47
C HIS A 4 -26.73 7.71 -1.30
N GLY A 5 -26.02 6.60 -1.58
CA GLY A 5 -25.27 5.88 -0.56
C GLY A 5 -26.14 5.36 0.58
N VAL A 6 -25.66 5.43 1.80
CA VAL A 6 -26.35 4.91 3.00
C VAL A 6 -27.66 5.64 3.31
N TRP A 7 -27.83 6.87 2.84
CA TRP A 7 -29.09 7.65 3.01
C TRP A 7 -30.27 7.08 2.21
N SER A 8 -30.02 6.09 1.34
CA SER A 8 -31.10 5.33 0.70
C SER A 8 -31.67 4.22 1.59
N LEU A 9 -31.03 3.92 2.71
CA LEU A 9 -31.45 2.92 3.68
C LEU A 9 -32.33 3.52 4.78
N PRO A 10 -33.23 2.75 5.42
CA PRO A 10 -33.86 3.16 6.67
C PRO A 10 -32.78 3.51 7.70
N ASP A 11 -33.00 4.59 8.44
CA ASP A 11 -32.09 5.06 9.50
C ASP A 11 -30.62 5.22 9.04
N GLY A 12 -30.43 5.67 7.78
CA GLY A 12 -29.12 5.79 7.13
C GLY A 12 -28.15 6.68 7.89
N ASP A 13 -28.60 7.76 8.52
CA ASP A 13 -27.76 8.64 9.35
C ASP A 13 -27.24 7.92 10.59
N ASP A 14 -28.09 7.19 11.32
CA ASP A 14 -27.70 6.41 12.49
C ASP A 14 -26.76 5.27 12.11
N PHE A 15 -27.04 4.60 10.99
CA PHE A 15 -26.16 3.58 10.45
C PHE A 15 -24.77 4.14 10.10
N TYR A 16 -24.71 5.30 9.45
CA TYR A 16 -23.43 5.94 9.13
C TYR A 16 -22.64 6.30 10.39
N ALA A 17 -23.30 6.91 11.38
CA ALA A 17 -22.69 7.27 12.65
C ALA A 17 -22.14 6.03 13.40
N LEU A 18 -22.92 4.93 13.41
CA LEU A 18 -22.48 3.66 14.00
C LEU A 18 -21.23 3.11 13.28
N ARG A 19 -21.24 3.09 11.94
CA ARG A 19 -20.10 2.60 11.15
C ARG A 19 -18.87 3.48 11.36
N LEU A 20 -19.03 4.81 11.38
CA LEU A 20 -17.94 5.73 11.63
C LEU A 20 -17.27 5.43 12.98
N ARG A 21 -18.04 5.33 14.06
CA ARG A 21 -17.53 4.96 15.39
C ARG A 21 -16.84 3.59 15.41
N THR A 22 -17.41 2.61 14.70
CA THR A 22 -16.85 1.26 14.62
C THR A 22 -15.47 1.27 13.94
N TYR A 23 -15.31 2.02 12.85
CA TYR A 23 -14.06 2.05 12.09
C TYR A 23 -13.00 2.96 12.70
N THR A 24 -13.41 4.10 13.26
CA THR A 24 -12.47 5.06 13.84
C THR A 24 -12.13 4.74 15.30
N THR A 25 -12.98 3.94 15.99
CA THR A 25 -12.91 3.71 17.44
C THR A 25 -12.94 5.01 18.27
N THR A 26 -13.58 6.05 17.71
CA THR A 26 -13.71 7.39 18.31
C THR A 26 -15.17 7.84 18.29
N ASP A 27 -15.47 8.91 19.02
CA ASP A 27 -16.77 9.57 19.03
C ASP A 27 -16.86 10.76 18.04
N TYR A 28 -15.92 10.88 17.13
CA TYR A 28 -15.96 11.94 16.10
C TYR A 28 -17.20 11.84 15.23
N SER A 29 -17.81 13.00 14.99
CA SER A 29 -18.86 13.14 13.97
C SER A 29 -18.30 13.06 12.54
N ALA A 30 -19.15 12.83 11.57
CA ALA A 30 -18.77 12.87 10.16
C ALA A 30 -18.14 14.21 9.74
N ALA A 31 -18.64 15.33 10.29
CA ALA A 31 -18.11 16.67 10.00
C ALA A 31 -16.69 16.84 10.57
N GLU A 32 -16.44 16.37 11.80
CA GLU A 32 -15.10 16.44 12.40
C GLU A 32 -14.09 15.57 11.63
N VAL A 33 -14.46 14.35 11.23
CA VAL A 33 -13.56 13.49 10.42
C VAL A 33 -13.29 14.14 9.07
N HIS A 34 -14.28 14.76 8.44
CA HIS A 34 -14.10 15.47 7.18
C HIS A 34 -13.14 16.67 7.34
N GLU A 35 -13.30 17.45 8.40
CA GLU A 35 -12.42 18.59 8.69
C GLU A 35 -10.98 18.15 8.96
N ILE A 36 -10.78 17.07 9.73
CA ILE A 36 -9.46 16.45 9.91
C ILE A 36 -8.86 16.07 8.54
N GLY A 37 -9.66 15.47 7.66
CA GLY A 37 -9.23 15.12 6.32
C GLY A 37 -8.75 16.31 5.49
N LEU A 38 -9.48 17.45 5.55
CA LEU A 38 -9.08 18.68 4.86
C LEU A 38 -7.76 19.24 5.40
N GLN A 39 -7.59 19.26 6.72
CA GLN A 39 -6.36 19.73 7.36
C GLN A 39 -5.16 18.83 7.01
N GLU A 40 -5.35 17.51 6.97
CA GLU A 40 -4.30 16.58 6.58
C GLU A 40 -3.93 16.70 5.09
N VAL A 41 -4.88 16.90 4.21
CA VAL A 41 -4.59 17.16 2.77
C VAL A 41 -3.75 18.43 2.62
N GLU A 42 -4.09 19.50 3.35
CA GLU A 42 -3.29 20.73 3.33
C GLU A 42 -1.89 20.50 3.89
N ARG A 43 -1.78 19.87 5.07
CA ARG A 43 -0.49 19.55 5.72
C ARG A 43 0.42 18.72 4.83
N ILE A 44 -0.13 17.63 4.26
CA ILE A 44 0.60 16.73 3.38
C ILE A 44 1.00 17.46 2.09
N GLY A 45 0.07 18.22 1.48
CA GLY A 45 0.36 18.99 0.29
C GLY A 45 1.49 20.01 0.50
N ASN A 46 1.52 20.68 1.65
CA ASN A 46 2.61 21.60 1.99
C ASN A 46 3.93 20.86 2.18
N ARG A 47 3.94 19.71 2.87
CA ARG A 47 5.16 18.89 3.03
C ARG A 47 5.68 18.37 1.68
N MET A 48 4.79 17.97 0.78
CA MET A 48 5.20 17.57 -0.58
C MET A 48 5.87 18.72 -1.34
N LYS A 49 5.34 19.95 -1.23
CA LYS A 49 5.99 21.14 -1.85
C LYS A 49 7.38 21.37 -1.30
N GLU A 50 7.56 21.27 0.02
CA GLU A 50 8.88 21.38 0.64
C GLU A 50 9.86 20.34 0.08
N ILE A 51 9.44 19.08 -0.03
CA ILE A 51 10.25 18.00 -0.59
C ILE A 51 10.61 18.28 -2.05
N PHE A 52 9.68 18.79 -2.86
CA PHE A 52 9.99 19.18 -4.24
C PHE A 52 11.07 20.24 -4.29
N ILE A 53 10.99 21.25 -3.42
CA ILE A 53 12.02 22.30 -3.32
C ILE A 53 13.35 21.73 -2.85
N GLU A 54 13.36 20.87 -1.83
CA GLU A 54 14.57 20.19 -1.33
C GLU A 54 15.27 19.37 -2.44
N LEU A 55 14.48 18.78 -3.34
CA LEU A 55 14.95 18.02 -4.50
C LEU A 55 15.33 18.90 -5.72
N GLY A 56 15.20 20.24 -5.61
CA GLY A 56 15.58 21.18 -6.67
C GLY A 56 14.52 21.42 -7.73
N TYR A 57 13.27 21.02 -7.50
CA TYR A 57 12.16 21.31 -8.40
C TYR A 57 11.53 22.67 -8.10
N GLU A 58 11.08 23.38 -9.14
CA GLU A 58 10.25 24.57 -8.98
C GLU A 58 8.80 24.18 -8.71
N VAL A 59 8.21 24.71 -7.62
CA VAL A 59 6.80 24.53 -7.28
C VAL A 59 5.95 25.59 -7.98
N ASN A 60 5.67 25.37 -9.26
CA ASN A 60 4.96 26.30 -10.13
C ASN A 60 3.60 25.76 -10.63
N LYS A 61 3.19 24.56 -10.17
CA LYS A 61 1.96 23.86 -10.53
C LYS A 61 1.28 23.26 -9.29
N PRO A 62 0.01 22.87 -9.37
CA PRO A 62 -0.64 22.04 -8.36
C PRO A 62 0.15 20.74 -8.12
N ILE A 63 0.22 20.30 -6.86
CA ILE A 63 1.00 19.10 -6.46
C ILE A 63 0.59 17.85 -7.26
N GLY A 64 -0.71 17.67 -7.54
CA GLY A 64 -1.17 16.53 -8.35
C GLY A 64 -0.57 16.52 -9.77
N GLU A 65 -0.41 17.69 -10.40
CA GLU A 65 0.22 17.80 -11.71
C GLU A 65 1.74 17.54 -11.63
N MET A 66 2.39 18.02 -10.58
CA MET A 66 3.82 17.75 -10.34
C MET A 66 4.07 16.26 -10.13
N MET A 67 3.20 15.57 -9.38
CA MET A 67 3.29 14.11 -9.21
C MET A 67 3.04 13.36 -10.53
N SER A 68 2.11 13.84 -11.37
CA SER A 68 1.91 13.28 -12.72
C SER A 68 3.16 13.44 -13.58
N ASP A 69 3.80 14.60 -13.54
CA ASP A 69 5.06 14.82 -14.28
C ASP A 69 6.18 13.87 -13.82
N LEU A 70 6.28 13.60 -12.50
CA LEU A 70 7.22 12.60 -11.97
C LEU A 70 6.92 11.18 -12.46
N ASN A 71 5.65 10.80 -12.52
CA ASN A 71 5.24 9.49 -13.01
C ASN A 71 5.51 9.31 -14.53
N GLU A 72 5.67 10.40 -15.28
CA GLU A 72 6.02 10.39 -16.70
C GLU A 72 7.54 10.54 -16.93
N ASN A 73 8.32 10.87 -15.90
CA ASN A 73 9.76 11.10 -16.04
C ASN A 73 10.51 9.78 -16.22
N PRO A 74 11.22 9.58 -17.37
CA PRO A 74 11.94 8.34 -17.65
C PRO A 74 13.01 7.97 -16.60
N GLU A 75 13.56 8.93 -15.87
CA GLU A 75 14.54 8.70 -14.81
C GLU A 75 13.97 7.78 -13.71
N PHE A 76 12.69 7.92 -13.40
CA PHE A 76 12.00 7.15 -12.38
C PHE A 76 11.31 5.90 -12.92
N LEU A 77 11.39 5.64 -14.22
CA LEU A 77 10.80 4.47 -14.84
C LEU A 77 11.86 3.43 -15.18
N TYR A 78 11.45 2.19 -15.28
CA TYR A 78 12.26 1.13 -15.88
C TYR A 78 12.20 1.24 -17.41
N GLU A 79 13.25 0.80 -18.08
CA GLU A 79 13.23 0.67 -19.53
C GLU A 79 12.21 -0.41 -19.96
N ASP A 80 11.47 -0.14 -21.04
CA ASP A 80 10.46 -1.08 -21.56
C ASP A 80 11.10 -2.17 -22.43
N THR A 81 11.89 -3.03 -21.78
CA THR A 81 12.59 -4.17 -22.38
C THR A 81 11.85 -5.48 -22.12
N LEU A 82 12.20 -6.55 -22.85
CA LEU A 82 11.57 -7.87 -22.71
C LEU A 82 11.79 -8.48 -21.32
N ASP A 83 12.90 -8.19 -20.67
CA ASP A 83 13.29 -8.66 -19.34
C ASP A 83 12.89 -7.70 -18.20
N ARG A 84 12.19 -6.60 -18.52
CA ARG A 84 11.77 -5.60 -17.54
C ARG A 84 11.09 -6.22 -16.31
N LYS A 85 10.13 -7.11 -16.53
CA LYS A 85 9.39 -7.74 -15.41
C LYS A 85 10.33 -8.49 -14.47
N GLU A 86 11.33 -9.19 -15.00
CA GLU A 86 12.32 -9.92 -14.21
C GLU A 86 13.21 -8.97 -13.40
N ILE A 87 13.65 -7.85 -14.01
CA ILE A 87 14.45 -6.82 -13.36
C ILE A 87 13.68 -6.20 -12.20
N VAL A 88 12.43 -5.80 -12.41
CA VAL A 88 11.59 -5.19 -11.37
C VAL A 88 11.33 -6.18 -10.22
N ILE A 89 11.04 -7.46 -10.51
CA ILE A 89 10.86 -8.49 -9.47
C ILE A 89 12.14 -8.70 -8.66
N LYS A 90 13.29 -8.70 -9.31
CA LYS A 90 14.59 -8.81 -8.63
C LYS A 90 14.81 -7.63 -7.67
N ASP A 91 14.51 -6.42 -8.11
CA ASP A 91 14.65 -5.21 -7.28
C ASP A 91 13.68 -5.22 -6.10
N TYR A 92 12.42 -5.63 -6.31
CA TYR A 92 11.48 -5.82 -5.19
C TYR A 92 11.97 -6.86 -4.18
N ASN A 93 12.47 -8.02 -4.62
CA ASN A 93 13.03 -9.02 -3.72
C ASN A 93 14.27 -8.51 -2.95
N GLN A 94 15.07 -7.63 -3.56
CA GLN A 94 16.17 -6.97 -2.87
C GLN A 94 15.65 -6.00 -1.81
N MET A 95 14.63 -5.19 -2.13
CA MET A 95 13.98 -4.27 -1.19
C MET A 95 13.33 -5.00 -0.01
N VAL A 96 12.73 -6.17 -0.23
CA VAL A 96 12.20 -7.02 0.86
C VAL A 96 13.32 -7.41 1.83
N LYS A 97 14.47 -7.89 1.32
CA LYS A 97 15.61 -8.26 2.16
C LYS A 97 16.18 -7.08 2.95
N GLU A 98 16.22 -5.90 2.33
CA GLU A 98 16.63 -4.66 3.01
C GLU A 98 15.64 -4.29 4.11
N ALA A 99 14.33 -4.33 3.81
CA ALA A 99 13.28 -4.06 4.77
C ALA A 99 13.34 -5.00 5.98
N GLU A 100 13.56 -6.30 5.77
CA GLU A 100 13.75 -7.28 6.84
C GLU A 100 14.93 -6.92 7.77
N GLN A 101 16.02 -6.37 7.23
CA GLN A 101 17.14 -5.92 8.05
C GLN A 101 16.81 -4.61 8.79
N ASP A 102 16.19 -3.66 8.09
CA ASP A 102 15.88 -2.33 8.62
C ASP A 102 14.91 -2.40 9.81
N VAL A 103 13.98 -3.36 9.83
CA VAL A 103 12.99 -3.48 10.91
C VAL A 103 13.49 -4.25 12.14
N LYS A 104 14.60 -4.98 12.05
CA LYS A 104 15.15 -5.77 13.17
C LYS A 104 15.28 -5.01 14.49
N PRO A 105 15.68 -3.74 14.54
CA PRO A 105 15.75 -3.01 15.79
C PRO A 105 14.42 -2.68 16.44
N TYR A 106 13.30 -2.85 15.70
CA TYR A 106 11.97 -2.38 16.11
C TYR A 106 11.00 -3.50 16.49
N PHE A 107 11.35 -4.77 16.20
CA PHE A 107 10.50 -5.93 16.48
C PHE A 107 11.28 -7.03 17.20
N PHE A 108 10.61 -7.74 18.10
CA PHE A 108 11.21 -8.86 18.85
C PHE A 108 11.07 -10.18 18.10
N ASP A 109 9.90 -10.37 17.44
CA ASP A 109 9.57 -11.60 16.74
C ASP A 109 9.47 -11.34 15.24
N PHE A 110 9.80 -12.35 14.46
CA PHE A 110 9.79 -12.32 12.99
C PHE A 110 9.06 -13.54 12.45
N PRO A 111 8.32 -13.40 11.32
CA PRO A 111 7.72 -14.54 10.65
C PRO A 111 8.78 -15.60 10.28
N GLU A 112 8.46 -16.87 10.53
CA GLU A 112 9.25 -18.01 10.04
C GLU A 112 8.97 -18.26 8.55
N SER A 113 7.73 -18.03 8.12
CA SER A 113 7.31 -18.15 6.73
C SER A 113 7.98 -17.09 5.86
N PRO A 114 8.68 -17.46 4.77
CA PRO A 114 9.28 -16.49 3.87
C PRO A 114 8.23 -15.76 3.03
N VAL A 115 8.59 -14.59 2.49
CA VAL A 115 7.82 -13.88 1.49
C VAL A 115 8.58 -13.82 0.16
N GLU A 116 7.86 -14.04 -0.93
CA GLU A 116 8.36 -13.92 -2.30
C GLU A 116 7.63 -12.80 -3.03
N VAL A 117 8.33 -12.14 -3.96
CA VAL A 117 7.69 -11.20 -4.88
C VAL A 117 7.48 -11.87 -6.24
N ARG A 118 6.26 -11.78 -6.74
CA ARG A 118 5.87 -12.30 -8.06
C ARG A 118 5.11 -11.26 -8.87
N ALA A 119 5.21 -11.34 -10.20
CA ALA A 119 4.34 -10.54 -11.05
C ALA A 119 2.89 -11.02 -10.95
N VAL A 120 1.93 -10.08 -11.01
CA VAL A 120 0.52 -10.42 -11.21
C VAL A 120 0.40 -11.24 -12.51
N PRO A 121 -0.37 -12.35 -12.52
CA PRO A 121 -0.55 -13.17 -13.73
C PRO A 121 -1.15 -12.37 -14.89
N GLU A 122 -0.66 -12.61 -16.10
CA GLU A 122 -1.04 -11.86 -17.32
C GLU A 122 -2.55 -11.83 -17.58
N TYR A 123 -3.26 -12.91 -17.23
CA TYR A 123 -4.72 -12.97 -17.43
C TYR A 123 -5.50 -11.99 -16.54
N SER A 124 -4.90 -11.48 -15.46
CA SER A 124 -5.55 -10.59 -14.50
C SER A 124 -4.88 -9.22 -14.37
N GLU A 125 -3.66 -9.03 -14.89
CA GLU A 125 -2.87 -7.81 -14.66
C GLU A 125 -3.58 -6.51 -15.10
N LYS A 126 -4.45 -6.56 -16.13
CA LYS A 126 -5.19 -5.38 -16.62
C LYS A 126 -6.24 -4.84 -15.66
N THR A 127 -6.72 -5.68 -14.76
CA THR A 127 -7.82 -5.34 -13.83
C THR A 127 -7.43 -5.46 -12.36
N ALA A 128 -6.26 -6.01 -12.08
CA ALA A 128 -5.74 -6.12 -10.72
C ALA A 128 -5.24 -4.77 -10.19
N ALA A 129 -5.20 -4.64 -8.87
CA ALA A 129 -4.56 -3.51 -8.19
C ALA A 129 -3.06 -3.43 -8.53
N GLY A 130 -2.41 -2.31 -8.21
CA GLY A 130 -0.96 -2.11 -8.41
C GLY A 130 -0.07 -3.10 -7.64
N GLY A 131 -0.58 -3.63 -6.53
CA GLY A 131 0.01 -4.72 -5.75
C GLY A 131 -1.01 -5.33 -4.81
N TYR A 132 -0.76 -6.55 -4.35
CA TYR A 132 -1.52 -7.21 -3.29
C TYR A 132 -0.72 -8.35 -2.66
N TYR A 133 -1.07 -8.67 -1.42
CA TYR A 133 -0.45 -9.76 -0.69
C TYR A 133 -1.35 -10.99 -0.62
N GLN A 134 -0.72 -12.18 -0.70
CA GLN A 134 -1.34 -13.48 -0.43
C GLN A 134 -0.61 -14.17 0.72
N SER A 135 -1.35 -14.54 1.77
CA SER A 135 -0.81 -15.19 2.96
C SER A 135 -0.16 -16.55 2.67
N PRO A 136 0.80 -16.99 3.49
CA PRO A 136 1.33 -18.34 3.41
C PRO A 136 0.24 -19.38 3.71
N SER A 137 0.49 -20.64 3.40
CA SER A 137 -0.37 -21.72 3.83
C SER A 137 -0.14 -22.05 5.31
N LEU A 138 -1.20 -22.48 5.99
CA LEU A 138 -1.13 -22.85 7.42
C LEU A 138 -0.14 -24.00 7.71
N ASP A 139 0.07 -24.88 6.73
CA ASP A 139 0.99 -26.01 6.83
C ASP A 139 2.45 -25.65 6.43
N GLY A 140 2.73 -24.39 6.14
CA GLY A 140 4.05 -23.91 5.72
C GLY A 140 4.51 -24.36 4.32
N SER A 141 3.67 -25.10 3.57
CA SER A 141 4.04 -25.64 2.24
C SER A 141 4.13 -24.56 1.15
N ARG A 142 3.53 -23.40 1.35
CA ARG A 142 3.53 -22.28 0.42
C ARG A 142 3.92 -20.98 1.16
N PRO A 143 4.89 -20.21 0.64
CA PRO A 143 5.30 -18.94 1.22
C PRO A 143 4.19 -17.87 1.10
N GLY A 144 4.35 -16.76 1.83
CA GLY A 144 3.64 -15.53 1.54
C GLY A 144 4.06 -14.98 0.18
N VAL A 145 3.15 -14.35 -0.54
CA VAL A 145 3.46 -13.78 -1.86
C VAL A 145 2.97 -12.35 -1.95
N PHE A 146 3.90 -11.45 -2.20
CA PHE A 146 3.61 -10.10 -2.67
C PHE A 146 3.52 -10.12 -4.18
N TYR A 147 2.34 -9.87 -4.74
CA TYR A 147 2.12 -9.73 -6.17
C TYR A 147 2.25 -8.27 -6.58
N ALA A 148 3.21 -7.97 -7.47
CA ALA A 148 3.38 -6.65 -8.08
C ALA A 148 2.75 -6.64 -9.48
N ASN A 149 1.91 -5.64 -9.75
CA ASN A 149 1.33 -5.46 -11.08
C ASN A 149 2.32 -4.72 -11.97
N LEU A 150 2.83 -5.41 -12.97
CA LEU A 150 3.85 -4.92 -13.91
C LEU A 150 3.31 -4.74 -15.34
N TYR A 151 1.98 -4.60 -15.46
CA TYR A 151 1.33 -4.40 -16.76
C TYR A 151 1.78 -3.09 -17.40
N ASP A 152 1.70 -2.00 -16.65
CA ASP A 152 2.05 -0.66 -17.11
C ASP A 152 3.28 -0.15 -16.37
N ILE A 153 4.32 0.21 -17.11
CA ILE A 153 5.58 0.73 -16.58
C ILE A 153 5.40 2.00 -15.74
N LYS A 154 4.42 2.85 -16.10
CA LYS A 154 4.13 4.09 -15.40
C LYS A 154 3.46 3.87 -14.04
N GLN A 155 2.91 2.69 -13.80
CA GLN A 155 2.32 2.32 -12.52
C GLN A 155 3.34 1.76 -11.53
N THR A 156 4.61 1.58 -11.97
CA THR A 156 5.67 1.06 -11.10
C THR A 156 6.88 2.04 -11.11
N PRO A 157 6.69 3.32 -10.74
CA PRO A 157 7.81 4.25 -10.65
C PRO A 157 8.72 3.83 -9.49
N LYS A 158 10.03 3.91 -9.70
CA LYS A 158 11.06 3.48 -8.74
C LYS A 158 10.90 4.10 -7.36
N PHE A 159 10.47 5.36 -7.28
CA PHE A 159 10.27 6.05 -5.99
C PHE A 159 9.09 5.50 -5.18
N GLY A 160 8.12 4.84 -5.80
CA GLY A 160 6.96 4.22 -5.11
C GLY A 160 7.23 2.80 -4.60
N MET A 161 8.23 2.11 -5.15
CA MET A 161 8.44 0.69 -4.92
C MET A 161 8.74 0.34 -3.46
N ARG A 162 9.56 1.13 -2.77
CA ARG A 162 9.92 0.86 -1.37
C ARG A 162 8.70 0.99 -0.44
N THR A 163 7.85 2.00 -0.68
CA THR A 163 6.60 2.16 0.07
C THR A 163 5.66 0.98 -0.13
N LEU A 164 5.50 0.50 -1.36
CA LEU A 164 4.68 -0.67 -1.65
C LEU A 164 5.27 -1.94 -1.04
N THR A 165 6.61 -2.11 -1.07
CA THR A 165 7.30 -3.22 -0.39
C THR A 165 7.01 -3.25 1.10
N PHE A 166 7.07 -2.09 1.76
CA PHE A 166 6.75 -1.98 3.19
C PHE A 166 5.28 -2.28 3.48
N HIS A 167 4.39 -1.93 2.57
CA HIS A 167 2.95 -2.18 2.71
C HIS A 167 2.60 -3.67 2.52
N GLU A 168 3.11 -4.30 1.45
CA GLU A 168 2.71 -5.67 1.09
C GLU A 168 3.55 -6.74 1.81
N ALA A 169 4.84 -6.45 2.04
CA ALA A 169 5.76 -7.42 2.62
C ALA A 169 6.14 -7.09 4.07
N VAL A 170 7.23 -6.39 4.31
CA VAL A 170 7.82 -6.17 5.64
C VAL A 170 7.99 -4.66 5.89
N PRO A 171 7.43 -4.13 6.99
CA PRO A 171 6.67 -4.79 8.07
C PRO A 171 5.15 -4.82 7.86
N GLY A 172 4.70 -4.84 6.63
CA GLY A 172 3.29 -4.75 6.22
C GLY A 172 2.49 -6.05 6.34
N HIS A 173 1.69 -6.33 5.32
CA HIS A 173 0.74 -7.44 5.33
C HIS A 173 1.38 -8.78 5.63
N HIS A 174 2.52 -9.12 5.00
CA HIS A 174 3.18 -10.38 5.26
C HIS A 174 3.59 -10.51 6.73
N PHE A 175 4.27 -9.50 7.26
CA PHE A 175 4.79 -9.53 8.62
C PHE A 175 3.65 -9.72 9.64
N GLN A 176 2.58 -8.95 9.53
CA GLN A 176 1.42 -9.03 10.40
C GLN A 176 0.70 -10.38 10.29
N ILE A 177 0.40 -10.82 9.06
CA ILE A 177 -0.47 -11.99 8.85
C ILE A 177 0.30 -13.28 9.15
N ALA A 178 1.57 -13.39 8.73
CA ALA A 178 2.36 -14.56 8.99
C ALA A 178 2.59 -14.78 10.50
N LEU A 179 3.00 -13.74 11.24
CA LEU A 179 3.10 -13.83 12.71
C LEU A 179 1.78 -14.25 13.38
N ASN A 180 0.65 -13.74 12.88
CA ASN A 180 -0.66 -14.12 13.42
C ASN A 180 -1.01 -15.57 13.13
N LEU A 181 -0.65 -16.09 11.94
CA LEU A 181 -0.87 -17.50 11.57
C LEU A 181 0.06 -18.47 12.30
N GLU A 182 1.26 -18.03 12.67
CA GLU A 182 2.27 -18.80 13.39
C GLU A 182 2.06 -18.80 14.91
N ASN A 183 1.10 -18.01 15.40
CA ASN A 183 0.81 -17.93 16.83
C ASN A 183 -0.12 -19.06 17.28
N ASP A 184 0.45 -20.13 17.84
CA ASP A 184 -0.28 -21.30 18.36
C ASP A 184 -1.22 -20.99 19.54
N GLU A 185 -1.09 -19.84 20.19
CA GLU A 185 -1.99 -19.42 21.27
C GLU A 185 -3.33 -18.87 20.75
N LEU A 186 -3.39 -18.52 19.46
CA LEU A 186 -4.61 -18.06 18.82
C LEU A 186 -5.48 -19.22 18.35
N THR A 187 -6.77 -19.11 18.59
CA THR A 187 -7.72 -20.09 18.04
C THR A 187 -7.87 -19.88 16.52
N LEU A 188 -8.19 -20.95 15.79
CA LEU A 188 -8.46 -20.91 14.33
C LEU A 188 -9.56 -19.92 13.91
N TYR A 189 -10.26 -19.34 14.87
CA TYR A 189 -11.35 -18.38 14.67
C TYR A 189 -10.88 -16.91 14.61
N ARG A 190 -9.64 -16.62 14.92
CA ARG A 190 -9.09 -15.25 14.95
C ARG A 190 -8.15 -14.97 13.80
#